data_bcb6355c319472f1924b57baad90d626
#
_entry.id   bcb6355c319472f1924b57baad90d626
#
_cell.length_a   1.000
_cell.length_b   1.000
_cell.length_c   1.000
_cell.angle_alpha   90.00
_cell.angle_beta   90.00
_cell.angle_gamma   90.00
#
_symmetry.space_group_name_H-M   'P 1'
#
loop_
_entity.id
_entity.type
_entity.pdbx_description
1 polymer ?
#
loop_
_entity_poly.entity_id
_entity_poly.type
_entity_poly.pdbx_seq_one_letter_code
_entity_poly.pdbx_strand_id
1 'polypeptide(L)'
;MRGRPAGWSPTGSRFGILQDARQGAGRDRRRHGGAREGGVTARYVATPQALAEVAGALRREPRLGVDTEAASFHRYRDRIYLVQVSGRTETALIDPLAIADLGPLGALLADPQIEKVFHDADYDLRVLDRDYGFRAARLFDTRIAAQLAGEAAIGLAAVVEKYVGVKLDKEHQKADWSRRPLPPPMLAYAAADTQHLLALRDALEQRLEGLGRLAWANEEFKQLESLRWTGAPAGGASDDESYLRLKGAKGLTPRSLAALRLLHRWRDSVAEREDKAPFRIIGNDALLGVSRALPASPAELGHVRELPPSLARRHGAALLDAVARAKQLPDAQLPRLERRPRPIKDPGFDGRLENLKAARNRIAVELGLDPGVLCGRSSLEAVARARPTNREALKQIPELRPWQIDVLGDAFLEAGSGP
;
A
#
# COMPACT_ATOMS: atom_id res chain seq x y z
N MET A 1 -56.78 -1.70 1.32
CA MET A 1 -56.48 -2.88 0.47
C MET A 1 -55.41 -2.53 -0.49
N ARG A 2 -54.20 -3.03 -0.32
CA ARG A 2 -53.20 -3.43 -1.30
C ARG A 2 -51.96 -3.90 -0.56
N GLY A 3 -51.58 -5.15 -0.85
CA GLY A 3 -50.66 -5.99 -0.13
C GLY A 3 -49.19 -5.56 -0.22
N ARG A 4 -48.49 -5.88 0.82
CA ARG A 4 -47.02 -5.95 0.91
C ARG A 4 -46.53 -7.23 0.24
N PRO A 5 -45.43 -7.23 -0.51
CA PRO A 5 -44.72 -8.46 -0.81
C PRO A 5 -43.71 -8.79 0.29
N ALA A 6 -43.52 -10.09 0.44
CA ALA A 6 -42.82 -10.79 1.49
C ALA A 6 -41.31 -10.56 1.52
N GLY A 7 -40.73 -10.76 2.71
CA GLY A 7 -39.36 -10.55 3.07
C GLY A 7 -38.35 -11.45 2.36
N TRP A 8 -37.20 -10.84 2.15
CA TRP A 8 -35.96 -11.51 1.83
C TRP A 8 -35.12 -11.58 3.09
N SER A 9 -34.81 -12.80 3.58
CA SER A 9 -33.87 -13.03 4.65
C SER A 9 -32.48 -13.21 4.08
N PRO A 10 -31.44 -12.49 4.56
CA PRO A 10 -30.07 -12.78 4.18
C PRO A 10 -29.58 -14.00 4.96
N THR A 11 -29.22 -15.07 4.28
CA THR A 11 -28.49 -16.20 4.85
C THR A 11 -27.09 -15.75 5.20
N GLY A 12 -26.87 -15.43 6.48
CA GLY A 12 -25.55 -15.13 7.02
C GLY A 12 -24.69 -16.39 7.09
N SER A 13 -23.57 -16.37 6.41
CA SER A 13 -22.50 -17.36 6.59
C SER A 13 -21.93 -17.21 8.02
N ARG A 14 -22.09 -18.25 8.83
CA ARG A 14 -21.50 -18.31 10.18
C ARG A 14 -20.03 -18.70 10.09
N PHE A 15 -19.14 -17.76 10.36
CA PHE A 15 -17.72 -18.00 10.56
C PHE A 15 -17.47 -18.52 11.97
N GLY A 16 -16.84 -19.69 12.12
CA GLY A 16 -16.32 -20.18 13.40
C GLY A 16 -14.89 -19.71 13.60
N ILE A 17 -14.65 -18.82 14.56
CA ILE A 17 -13.31 -18.39 14.98
C ILE A 17 -12.91 -19.21 16.19
N LEU A 18 -11.81 -19.97 16.11
CA LEU A 18 -11.22 -20.70 17.23
C LEU A 18 -10.19 -19.83 17.93
N GLN A 19 -10.48 -19.41 19.15
CA GLN A 19 -9.51 -18.84 20.07
C GLN A 19 -8.93 -19.93 20.97
N ASP A 20 -7.64 -20.13 20.92
CA ASP A 20 -6.93 -21.07 21.81
C ASP A 20 -6.57 -20.35 23.13
N ALA A 21 -7.52 -20.23 24.02
CA ALA A 21 -7.32 -19.77 25.40
C ALA A 21 -7.46 -20.94 26.35
N ARG A 22 -6.35 -21.54 26.77
CA ARG A 22 -6.34 -22.52 27.88
C ARG A 22 -6.48 -21.80 29.21
N GLN A 23 -7.69 -21.85 29.79
CA GLN A 23 -7.84 -21.87 31.25
C GLN A 23 -9.08 -22.71 31.62
N GLY A 24 -8.85 -23.72 32.50
CA GLY A 24 -9.85 -24.24 33.44
C GLY A 24 -10.72 -25.36 32.97
N ALA A 25 -10.51 -26.50 33.61
CA ALA A 25 -11.26 -27.75 33.48
C ALA A 25 -12.78 -27.64 33.75
N GLY A 26 -13.59 -28.34 32.93
CA GLY A 26 -14.98 -28.56 33.18
C GLY A 26 -15.57 -29.48 32.12
N ARG A 27 -15.77 -30.77 32.47
CA ARG A 27 -16.40 -31.80 31.62
C ARG A 27 -17.84 -31.43 31.31
N ASP A 28 -18.26 -31.37 30.06
CA ASP A 28 -19.52 -31.94 29.65
C ASP A 28 -19.48 -32.40 28.18
N ARG A 29 -19.76 -33.71 27.97
CA ARG A 29 -19.84 -34.35 26.67
C ARG A 29 -21.31 -34.30 26.22
N ARG A 30 -21.60 -33.48 25.22
CA ARG A 30 -22.78 -33.74 24.35
C ARG A 30 -22.35 -33.60 22.88
N ARG A 31 -22.44 -34.73 22.20
CA ARG A 31 -22.31 -34.86 20.75
C ARG A 31 -23.45 -34.10 20.06
N HIS A 32 -23.12 -33.16 19.21
CA HIS A 32 -24.01 -32.74 18.13
C HIS A 32 -23.24 -32.81 16.83
N GLY A 33 -23.69 -33.73 15.96
CA GLY A 33 -23.25 -33.79 14.58
C GLY A 33 -23.73 -32.54 13.85
N GLY A 34 -22.79 -31.73 13.38
CA GLY A 34 -23.03 -30.58 12.52
C GLY A 34 -22.49 -30.87 11.13
N ALA A 35 -23.33 -30.68 10.13
CA ALA A 35 -23.03 -30.82 8.71
C ALA A 35 -21.78 -30.03 8.33
N ARG A 36 -20.88 -30.66 7.58
CA ARG A 36 -19.71 -30.03 6.96
C ARG A 36 -20.18 -29.24 5.72
N GLU A 37 -20.49 -27.98 5.90
CA GLU A 37 -20.37 -27.00 4.82
C GLU A 37 -18.90 -26.55 4.78
N GLY A 38 -18.25 -26.62 3.62
CA GLY A 38 -16.82 -26.38 3.43
C GLY A 38 -16.40 -24.92 3.61
N GLY A 39 -16.46 -24.40 4.83
CA GLY A 39 -15.97 -23.08 5.19
C GLY A 39 -14.48 -23.14 5.58
N VAL A 40 -13.67 -22.22 5.07
CA VAL A 40 -12.29 -22.03 5.50
C VAL A 40 -12.27 -21.64 6.97
N THR A 41 -11.53 -22.40 7.81
CA THR A 41 -11.42 -22.11 9.25
C THR A 41 -10.37 -21.03 9.47
N ALA A 42 -10.73 -19.91 10.11
CA ALA A 42 -9.78 -18.87 10.50
C ALA A 42 -9.22 -19.15 11.91
N ARG A 43 -7.89 -19.17 12.04
CA ARG A 43 -7.17 -19.39 13.31
C ARG A 43 -6.35 -18.15 13.66
N TYR A 44 -6.59 -17.58 14.85
CA TYR A 44 -5.75 -16.52 15.41
C TYR A 44 -4.49 -17.12 16.03
N VAL A 45 -3.32 -16.66 15.59
CA VAL A 45 -2.00 -17.22 15.91
C VAL A 45 -1.21 -16.17 16.70
N ALA A 46 -1.09 -16.38 18.02
CA ALA A 46 -0.46 -15.46 18.96
C ALA A 46 0.64 -16.13 19.82
N THR A 47 1.07 -17.34 19.46
CA THR A 47 2.15 -18.04 20.17
C THR A 47 3.14 -18.65 19.18
N PRO A 48 4.45 -18.78 19.54
CA PRO A 48 5.46 -19.42 18.69
C PRO A 48 5.09 -20.86 18.31
N GLN A 49 4.50 -21.61 19.24
CA GLN A 49 4.05 -22.99 18.98
C GLN A 49 2.94 -23.02 17.92
N ALA A 50 1.90 -22.19 18.07
CA ALA A 50 0.82 -22.10 17.10
C ALA A 50 1.33 -21.67 15.72
N LEU A 51 2.32 -20.75 15.66
CA LEU A 51 2.95 -20.35 14.41
C LEU A 51 3.69 -21.51 13.76
N ALA A 52 4.45 -22.29 14.52
CA ALA A 52 5.17 -23.46 13.98
C ALA A 52 4.21 -24.53 13.44
N GLU A 53 3.10 -24.81 14.14
CA GLU A 53 2.06 -25.73 13.70
C GLU A 53 1.42 -25.29 12.37
N VAL A 54 0.97 -24.03 12.31
CA VAL A 54 0.35 -23.44 11.12
C VAL A 54 1.34 -23.38 9.95
N ALA A 55 2.56 -22.94 10.20
CA ALA A 55 3.60 -22.88 9.15
C ALA A 55 3.91 -24.29 8.60
N GLY A 56 3.92 -25.32 9.46
CA GLY A 56 4.07 -26.71 9.04
C GLY A 56 2.89 -27.22 8.20
N ALA A 57 1.67 -26.77 8.47
CA ALA A 57 0.49 -27.10 7.66
C ALA A 57 0.53 -26.38 6.29
N LEU A 58 0.75 -25.06 6.30
CA LEU A 58 0.78 -24.21 5.11
C LEU A 58 1.96 -24.52 4.16
N ARG A 59 3.07 -25.06 4.67
CA ARG A 59 4.19 -25.52 3.83
C ARG A 59 3.84 -26.64 2.85
N ARG A 60 2.75 -27.36 3.11
CA ARG A 60 2.27 -28.42 2.20
C ARG A 60 1.33 -27.90 1.10
N GLU A 61 0.94 -26.65 1.20
CA GLU A 61 0.12 -25.98 0.19
C GLU A 61 0.99 -25.50 -0.99
N PRO A 62 0.60 -25.72 -2.24
CA PRO A 62 1.34 -25.23 -3.40
C PRO A 62 1.22 -23.72 -3.58
N ARG A 63 0.22 -23.11 -2.96
CA ARG A 63 -0.14 -21.67 -3.07
C ARG A 63 -0.69 -21.14 -1.76
N LEU A 64 -0.35 -19.90 -1.44
CA LEU A 64 -0.82 -19.19 -0.25
C LEU A 64 -1.34 -17.81 -0.64
N GLY A 65 -2.54 -17.45 -0.19
CA GLY A 65 -3.04 -16.07 -0.19
C GLY A 65 -2.41 -15.32 0.98
N VAL A 66 -1.87 -14.13 0.76
CA VAL A 66 -1.16 -13.33 1.79
C VAL A 66 -1.62 -11.90 1.75
N ASP A 67 -1.77 -11.30 2.95
CA ASP A 67 -2.07 -9.88 3.12
C ASP A 67 -1.49 -9.37 4.45
N THR A 68 -1.39 -8.05 4.64
CA THR A 68 -0.93 -7.45 5.89
C THR A 68 -1.79 -6.26 6.29
N GLU A 69 -1.95 -6.08 7.61
CA GLU A 69 -2.65 -4.92 8.15
C GLU A 69 -1.71 -4.01 8.93
N ALA A 70 -1.75 -2.73 8.61
CA ALA A 70 -1.01 -1.67 9.25
C ALA A 70 -1.94 -0.68 9.95
N ALA A 71 -1.38 0.21 10.79
CA ALA A 71 -2.17 1.22 11.50
C ALA A 71 -1.65 2.64 11.25
N SER A 72 -1.16 2.94 10.06
CA SER A 72 -0.59 4.23 9.65
C SER A 72 -1.54 5.42 9.85
N PHE A 73 -2.86 5.19 9.83
CA PHE A 73 -3.88 6.21 10.14
C PHE A 73 -4.05 6.48 11.63
N HIS A 74 -3.54 5.61 12.51
CA HIS A 74 -3.81 5.65 13.95
C HIS A 74 -2.55 5.87 14.76
N ARG A 75 -1.43 5.24 14.39
CA ARG A 75 -0.20 5.18 15.16
C ARG A 75 0.92 6.00 14.52
N TYR A 76 1.85 6.45 15.37
CA TYR A 76 3.06 7.12 14.90
C TYR A 76 3.96 6.14 14.15
N ARG A 77 4.15 4.95 14.71
CA ARG A 77 4.92 3.90 14.06
C ARG A 77 4.01 3.09 13.15
N ASP A 78 4.21 3.31 11.85
CA ASP A 78 3.62 2.48 10.83
C ASP A 78 4.38 1.17 10.75
N ARG A 79 3.78 0.09 11.29
CA ARG A 79 4.31 -1.27 11.25
C ARG A 79 3.20 -2.26 10.95
N ILE A 80 3.58 -3.50 10.66
CA ILE A 80 2.61 -4.58 10.51
C ILE A 80 2.04 -4.96 11.88
N TYR A 81 0.71 -4.98 11.96
CA TYR A 81 -0.05 -5.36 13.16
C TYR A 81 -0.77 -6.69 13.03
N LEU A 82 -0.96 -7.19 11.80
CA LEU A 82 -1.51 -8.50 11.53
C LEU A 82 -0.96 -8.99 10.18
N VAL A 83 -0.70 -10.29 10.06
CA VAL A 83 -0.39 -10.95 8.78
C VAL A 83 -1.42 -12.05 8.56
N GLN A 84 -2.06 -12.03 7.42
CA GLN A 84 -3.01 -13.06 7.01
C GLN A 84 -2.34 -14.01 6.02
N VAL A 85 -2.48 -15.31 6.26
CA VAL A 85 -2.02 -16.33 5.32
C VAL A 85 -3.09 -17.41 5.16
N SER A 86 -3.61 -17.56 3.96
CA SER A 86 -4.64 -18.55 3.62
C SER A 86 -4.10 -19.64 2.70
N GLY A 87 -4.23 -20.89 3.13
CA GLY A 87 -4.23 -22.05 2.26
C GLY A 87 -5.64 -22.37 1.74
N ARG A 88 -5.83 -23.57 1.21
CA ARG A 88 -7.15 -24.00 0.69
C ARG A 88 -8.19 -24.21 1.77
N THR A 89 -7.79 -24.64 2.96
CA THR A 89 -8.69 -25.09 4.04
C THR A 89 -8.55 -24.30 5.33
N GLU A 90 -7.47 -23.56 5.50
CA GLU A 90 -7.16 -22.82 6.72
C GLU A 90 -6.67 -21.41 6.39
N THR A 91 -7.11 -20.44 7.18
CA THR A 91 -6.58 -19.06 7.21
C THR A 91 -5.92 -18.81 8.56
N ALA A 92 -4.65 -18.45 8.56
CA ALA A 92 -3.92 -18.03 9.74
C ALA A 92 -3.93 -16.50 9.84
N LEU A 93 -4.36 -15.99 11.00
CA LEU A 93 -4.30 -14.58 11.39
C LEU A 93 -3.17 -14.43 12.40
N ILE A 94 -1.97 -14.11 11.94
CA ILE A 94 -0.73 -14.12 12.72
C ILE A 94 -0.55 -12.76 13.37
N ASP A 95 -0.45 -12.74 14.71
CA ASP A 95 -0.21 -11.53 15.50
C ASP A 95 1.29 -11.30 15.73
N PRO A 96 1.93 -10.39 15.00
CA PRO A 96 3.36 -10.12 15.15
C PRO A 96 3.70 -9.36 16.44
N LEU A 97 2.69 -8.85 17.17
CA LEU A 97 2.93 -8.20 18.47
C LEU A 97 3.09 -9.22 19.59
N ALA A 98 2.49 -10.40 19.42
CA ALA A 98 2.52 -11.47 20.43
C ALA A 98 3.67 -12.47 20.22
N ILE A 99 4.27 -12.49 19.03
CA ILE A 99 5.27 -13.49 18.63
C ILE A 99 6.58 -12.78 18.32
N ALA A 100 7.63 -13.07 19.10
CA ALA A 100 8.93 -12.43 18.95
C ALA A 100 9.71 -12.93 17.72
N ASP A 101 9.60 -14.22 17.40
CA ASP A 101 10.24 -14.83 16.23
C ASP A 101 9.22 -15.25 15.18
N LEU A 102 9.21 -14.55 14.06
CA LEU A 102 8.39 -14.83 12.89
C LEU A 102 9.17 -15.59 11.80
N GLY A 103 10.34 -16.15 12.11
CA GLY A 103 11.17 -16.91 11.16
C GLY A 103 10.41 -17.99 10.37
N PRO A 104 9.51 -18.79 10.99
CA PRO A 104 8.69 -19.75 10.25
C PRO A 104 7.83 -19.13 9.14
N LEU A 105 7.27 -17.93 9.36
CA LEU A 105 6.53 -17.16 8.35
C LEU A 105 7.48 -16.68 7.24
N GLY A 106 8.63 -16.10 7.62
CA GLY A 106 9.65 -15.66 6.64
C GLY A 106 10.11 -16.79 5.73
N ALA A 107 10.28 -17.99 6.28
CA ALA A 107 10.63 -19.18 5.50
C ALA A 107 9.54 -19.59 4.49
N LEU A 108 8.25 -19.48 4.85
CA LEU A 108 7.14 -19.73 3.92
C LEU A 108 7.13 -18.71 2.77
N LEU A 109 7.34 -17.42 3.09
CA LEU A 109 7.33 -16.36 2.09
C LEU A 109 8.50 -16.50 1.11
N ALA A 110 9.66 -16.92 1.59
CA ALA A 110 10.87 -17.07 0.79
C ALA A 110 10.91 -18.37 -0.04
N ASP A 111 10.05 -19.35 0.27
CA ASP A 111 10.07 -20.67 -0.40
C ASP A 111 9.67 -20.55 -1.88
N PRO A 112 10.57 -20.85 -2.85
CA PRO A 112 10.26 -20.74 -4.27
C PRO A 112 9.34 -21.87 -4.78
N GLN A 113 9.08 -22.91 -3.98
CA GLN A 113 8.14 -23.97 -4.36
C GLN A 113 6.69 -23.58 -4.08
N ILE A 114 6.45 -22.61 -3.20
CA ILE A 114 5.13 -22.14 -2.83
C ILE A 114 4.86 -20.81 -3.54
N GLU A 115 3.77 -20.70 -4.28
CA GLU A 115 3.32 -19.43 -4.86
C GLU A 115 2.61 -18.56 -3.82
N LYS A 116 3.00 -17.31 -3.68
CA LYS A 116 2.34 -16.33 -2.82
C LYS A 116 1.46 -15.41 -3.66
N VAL A 117 0.17 -15.44 -3.34
CA VAL A 117 -0.87 -14.67 -4.01
C VAL A 117 -1.22 -13.46 -3.16
N PHE A 118 -1.01 -12.27 -3.71
CA PHE A 118 -1.33 -10.99 -3.09
C PHE A 118 -2.37 -10.23 -3.92
N HIS A 119 -2.88 -9.16 -3.34
CA HIS A 119 -3.63 -8.14 -4.07
C HIS A 119 -3.01 -6.76 -3.83
N ASP A 120 -2.24 -6.21 -4.79
CA ASP A 120 -1.49 -4.96 -4.67
C ASP A 120 -0.27 -5.07 -3.73
N ALA A 121 0.57 -6.05 -3.96
CA ALA A 121 1.66 -6.50 -3.09
C ALA A 121 2.77 -5.46 -2.80
N ASP A 122 2.86 -4.34 -3.52
CA ASP A 122 4.00 -3.39 -3.40
C ASP A 122 4.20 -2.92 -1.97
N TYR A 123 3.11 -2.50 -1.30
CA TYR A 123 3.19 -2.03 0.08
C TYR A 123 3.55 -3.15 1.06
N ASP A 124 2.88 -4.30 0.96
CA ASP A 124 3.10 -5.45 1.86
C ASP A 124 4.53 -5.95 1.80
N LEU A 125 5.07 -6.13 0.60
CA LEU A 125 6.45 -6.57 0.41
C LEU A 125 7.47 -5.60 1.01
N ARG A 126 7.22 -4.29 0.87
CA ARG A 126 8.09 -3.27 1.46
C ARG A 126 8.03 -3.24 2.98
N VAL A 127 6.85 -3.37 3.57
CA VAL A 127 6.73 -3.35 5.03
C VAL A 127 7.21 -4.67 5.66
N LEU A 128 7.03 -5.81 4.99
CA LEU A 128 7.61 -7.09 5.38
C LEU A 128 9.15 -7.05 5.37
N ASP A 129 9.75 -6.42 4.34
CA ASP A 129 11.20 -6.19 4.29
C ASP A 129 11.67 -5.24 5.40
N ARG A 130 10.97 -4.11 5.59
CA ARG A 130 11.32 -3.10 6.60
C ARG A 130 11.27 -3.64 8.02
N ASP A 131 10.19 -4.35 8.36
CA ASP A 131 9.91 -4.72 9.75
C ASP A 131 10.61 -6.02 10.15
N TYR A 132 10.82 -6.94 9.18
CA TYR A 132 11.33 -8.28 9.47
C TYR A 132 12.47 -8.74 8.55
N GLY A 133 12.85 -7.97 7.53
CA GLY A 133 13.82 -8.39 6.52
C GLY A 133 13.32 -9.55 5.63
N PHE A 134 12.00 -9.77 5.59
CA PHE A 134 11.44 -10.88 4.83
C PHE A 134 11.48 -10.62 3.33
N ARG A 135 11.65 -11.71 2.59
CA ARG A 135 11.60 -11.75 1.13
C ARG A 135 10.47 -12.68 0.72
N ALA A 136 9.81 -12.35 -0.36
CA ALA A 136 8.87 -13.25 -0.98
C ALA A 136 9.35 -13.65 -2.37
N ALA A 137 9.19 -14.92 -2.70
CA ALA A 137 9.52 -15.48 -4.00
C ALA A 137 8.29 -16.13 -4.62
N ARG A 138 8.27 -16.26 -5.95
CA ARG A 138 7.17 -16.85 -6.71
C ARG A 138 5.84 -16.17 -6.39
N LEU A 139 5.73 -14.93 -6.86
CA LEU A 139 4.60 -14.07 -6.61
C LEU A 139 3.54 -14.14 -7.72
N PHE A 140 2.29 -13.99 -7.34
CA PHE A 140 1.18 -13.68 -8.22
C PHE A 140 0.39 -12.50 -7.60
N ASP A 141 0.28 -11.40 -8.31
CA ASP A 141 -0.48 -10.24 -7.86
C ASP A 141 -1.81 -10.14 -8.62
N THR A 142 -2.92 -10.32 -7.90
CA THR A 142 -4.25 -10.34 -8.50
C THR A 142 -4.70 -8.98 -9.01
N ARG A 143 -4.16 -7.86 -8.48
CA ARG A 143 -4.45 -6.52 -9.00
C ARG A 143 -3.74 -6.28 -10.34
N ILE A 144 -2.46 -6.62 -10.45
CA ILE A 144 -1.71 -6.55 -11.71
C ILE A 144 -2.35 -7.46 -12.74
N ALA A 145 -2.73 -8.67 -12.35
CA ALA A 145 -3.43 -9.61 -13.23
C ALA A 145 -4.74 -9.03 -13.76
N ALA A 146 -5.56 -8.42 -12.89
CA ALA A 146 -6.81 -7.77 -13.27
C ALA A 146 -6.57 -6.58 -14.22
N GLN A 147 -5.54 -5.75 -13.97
CA GLN A 147 -5.15 -4.65 -14.85
C GLN A 147 -4.80 -5.14 -16.25
N LEU A 148 -3.98 -6.18 -16.35
CA LEU A 148 -3.58 -6.78 -17.64
C LEU A 148 -4.72 -7.56 -18.31
N ALA A 149 -5.71 -8.02 -17.56
CA ALA A 149 -6.95 -8.58 -18.09
C ALA A 149 -7.89 -7.51 -18.67
N GLY A 150 -7.60 -6.22 -18.46
CA GLY A 150 -8.41 -5.10 -18.95
C GLY A 150 -9.60 -4.76 -18.04
N GLU A 151 -9.52 -5.09 -16.73
CA GLU A 151 -10.60 -4.79 -15.80
C GLU A 151 -10.67 -3.30 -15.47
N ALA A 152 -11.87 -2.72 -15.55
CA ALA A 152 -12.12 -1.33 -15.20
C ALA A 152 -12.09 -1.10 -13.67
N ALA A 153 -12.52 -2.10 -12.89
CA ALA A 153 -12.55 -2.06 -11.44
C ALA A 153 -11.59 -3.12 -10.87
N ILE A 154 -10.43 -2.69 -10.41
CA ILE A 154 -9.29 -3.53 -10.02
C ILE A 154 -9.12 -3.70 -8.50
N GLY A 155 -9.98 -3.10 -7.68
CA GLY A 155 -9.93 -3.29 -6.21
C GLY A 155 -10.43 -4.67 -5.81
N LEU A 156 -9.86 -5.27 -4.73
CA LEU A 156 -10.12 -6.64 -4.29
C LEU A 156 -11.61 -7.01 -4.27
N ALA A 157 -12.45 -6.21 -3.61
CA ALA A 157 -13.88 -6.50 -3.52
C ALA A 157 -14.57 -6.59 -4.89
N ALA A 158 -14.19 -5.74 -5.84
CA ALA A 158 -14.79 -5.74 -7.18
C ALA A 158 -14.37 -6.96 -8.00
N VAL A 159 -13.08 -7.33 -7.95
CA VAL A 159 -12.60 -8.49 -8.71
C VAL A 159 -13.04 -9.81 -8.08
N VAL A 160 -13.11 -9.90 -6.75
CA VAL A 160 -13.67 -11.08 -6.06
C VAL A 160 -15.16 -11.23 -6.37
N GLU A 161 -15.94 -10.15 -6.33
CA GLU A 161 -17.36 -10.20 -6.69
C GLU A 161 -17.54 -10.66 -8.15
N LYS A 162 -16.74 -10.13 -9.08
CA LYS A 162 -16.82 -10.48 -10.50
C LYS A 162 -16.41 -11.92 -10.81
N TYR A 163 -15.29 -12.38 -10.27
CA TYR A 163 -14.67 -13.65 -10.65
C TYR A 163 -15.02 -14.82 -9.74
N VAL A 164 -15.32 -14.54 -8.47
CA VAL A 164 -15.60 -15.56 -7.44
C VAL A 164 -17.06 -15.53 -7.02
N GLY A 165 -17.81 -14.44 -7.32
CA GLY A 165 -19.22 -14.30 -6.96
C GLY A 165 -19.47 -13.98 -5.49
N VAL A 166 -18.43 -13.59 -4.74
CA VAL A 166 -18.51 -13.26 -3.31
C VAL A 166 -18.40 -11.76 -3.11
N LYS A 167 -19.30 -11.19 -2.30
CA LYS A 167 -19.27 -9.78 -1.95
C LYS A 167 -18.49 -9.58 -0.66
N LEU A 168 -17.37 -8.87 -0.72
CA LEU A 168 -16.53 -8.50 0.43
C LEU A 168 -17.02 -7.22 1.09
N ASP A 169 -16.94 -7.17 2.42
CA ASP A 169 -17.15 -5.95 3.21
C ASP A 169 -15.90 -5.07 3.17
N LYS A 170 -16.08 -3.75 3.33
CA LYS A 170 -15.00 -2.73 3.36
C LYS A 170 -14.94 -1.96 4.67
N GLU A 171 -15.74 -2.35 5.66
CA GLU A 171 -15.95 -1.55 6.87
C GLU A 171 -14.66 -1.37 7.69
N HIS A 172 -13.77 -2.37 7.71
CA HIS A 172 -12.57 -2.37 8.55
C HIS A 172 -11.27 -1.96 7.86
N GLN A 173 -11.31 -1.57 6.58
CA GLN A 173 -10.11 -1.18 5.81
C GLN A 173 -9.25 -0.07 6.46
N LYS A 174 -9.87 0.81 7.27
CA LYS A 174 -9.19 1.89 7.99
C LYS A 174 -9.28 1.75 9.50
N ALA A 175 -9.49 0.53 9.98
CA ALA A 175 -9.59 0.27 11.41
C ALA A 175 -8.25 0.44 12.13
N ASP A 176 -8.29 0.58 13.45
CA ASP A 176 -7.07 0.60 14.28
C ASP A 176 -6.60 -0.83 14.59
N TRP A 177 -5.80 -1.38 13.70
CA TRP A 177 -5.24 -2.73 13.79
C TRP A 177 -4.25 -2.92 14.94
N SER A 178 -3.83 -1.84 15.59
CA SER A 178 -2.95 -1.90 16.75
C SER A 178 -3.65 -2.31 18.06
N ARG A 179 -4.99 -2.29 18.08
CA ARG A 179 -5.79 -2.63 19.26
C ARG A 179 -5.66 -4.11 19.60
N ARG A 180 -5.68 -4.41 20.91
CA ARG A 180 -5.73 -5.78 21.42
C ARG A 180 -6.72 -5.85 22.59
N PRO A 181 -7.53 -6.94 22.69
CA PRO A 181 -7.73 -7.95 21.66
C PRO A 181 -8.41 -7.38 20.41
N LEU A 182 -8.18 -8.01 19.24
CA LEU A 182 -8.87 -7.66 18.00
C LEU A 182 -10.35 -8.10 18.11
N PRO A 183 -11.33 -7.25 17.80
CA PRO A 183 -12.74 -7.61 17.78
C PRO A 183 -13.04 -8.70 16.74
N PRO A 184 -14.00 -9.62 16.99
CA PRO A 184 -14.36 -10.67 16.05
C PRO A 184 -14.70 -10.19 14.63
N PRO A 185 -15.40 -9.05 14.42
CA PRO A 185 -15.66 -8.54 13.07
C PRO A 185 -14.37 -8.16 12.32
N MET A 186 -13.34 -7.61 13.00
CA MET A 186 -12.05 -7.32 12.38
C MET A 186 -11.32 -8.60 11.98
N LEU A 187 -11.36 -9.64 12.81
CA LEU A 187 -10.75 -10.94 12.48
C LEU A 187 -11.45 -11.58 11.27
N ALA A 188 -12.78 -11.49 11.20
CA ALA A 188 -13.55 -11.99 10.06
C ALA A 188 -13.22 -11.22 8.77
N TYR A 189 -13.09 -9.89 8.86
CA TYR A 189 -12.68 -9.05 7.74
C TYR A 189 -11.28 -9.46 7.23
N ALA A 190 -10.29 -9.53 8.12
CA ALA A 190 -8.91 -9.90 7.75
C ALA A 190 -8.82 -11.31 7.13
N ALA A 191 -9.62 -12.26 7.60
CA ALA A 191 -9.68 -13.59 6.99
C ALA A 191 -10.28 -13.54 5.57
N ALA A 192 -11.30 -12.69 5.37
CA ALA A 192 -11.96 -12.55 4.06
C ALA A 192 -11.04 -11.99 2.98
N ASP A 193 -10.08 -11.13 3.32
CA ASP A 193 -9.17 -10.51 2.35
C ASP A 193 -8.22 -11.52 1.69
N THR A 194 -7.93 -12.66 2.34
CA THR A 194 -7.02 -13.67 1.78
C THR A 194 -7.70 -14.98 1.35
N GLN A 195 -8.81 -15.37 1.98
CA GLN A 195 -9.44 -16.68 1.73
C GLN A 195 -9.93 -16.88 0.29
N HIS A 196 -10.21 -15.79 -0.44
CA HIS A 196 -10.71 -15.84 -1.82
C HIS A 196 -9.60 -15.61 -2.86
N LEU A 197 -8.37 -15.28 -2.42
CA LEU A 197 -7.27 -14.96 -3.35
C LEU A 197 -6.88 -16.14 -4.24
N LEU A 198 -6.92 -17.37 -3.73
CA LEU A 198 -6.53 -18.55 -4.51
C LEU A 198 -7.53 -18.81 -5.66
N ALA A 199 -8.83 -18.71 -5.39
CA ALA A 199 -9.86 -18.86 -6.42
C ALA A 199 -9.81 -17.70 -7.43
N LEU A 200 -9.61 -16.47 -6.96
CA LEU A 200 -9.43 -15.29 -7.81
C LEU A 200 -8.20 -15.43 -8.71
N ARG A 201 -7.09 -15.89 -8.15
CA ARG A 201 -5.85 -16.15 -8.86
C ARG A 201 -6.05 -17.13 -10.03
N ASP A 202 -6.73 -18.26 -9.77
CA ASP A 202 -6.97 -19.27 -10.80
C ASP A 202 -7.85 -18.73 -11.94
N ALA A 203 -8.89 -17.96 -11.61
CA ALA A 203 -9.74 -17.32 -12.60
C ALA A 203 -9.01 -16.25 -13.43
N LEU A 204 -8.16 -15.44 -12.80
CA LEU A 204 -7.37 -14.41 -13.49
C LEU A 204 -6.26 -15.02 -14.35
N GLU A 205 -5.59 -16.08 -13.90
CA GLU A 205 -4.61 -16.82 -14.71
C GLU A 205 -5.25 -17.33 -15.99
N GLN A 206 -6.37 -18.04 -15.88
CA GLN A 206 -7.12 -18.54 -17.04
C GLN A 206 -7.54 -17.40 -17.98
N ARG A 207 -7.95 -16.26 -17.42
CA ARG A 207 -8.29 -15.07 -18.22
C ARG A 207 -7.09 -14.53 -18.99
N LEU A 208 -5.93 -14.43 -18.33
CA LEU A 208 -4.69 -13.94 -18.93
C LEU A 208 -4.15 -14.91 -20.00
N GLU A 209 -4.28 -16.22 -19.77
CA GLU A 209 -3.95 -17.24 -20.78
C GLU A 209 -4.81 -17.08 -22.04
N GLY A 210 -6.13 -16.95 -21.86
CA GLY A 210 -7.06 -16.75 -22.97
C GLY A 210 -6.82 -15.45 -23.75
N LEU A 211 -6.18 -14.45 -23.14
CA LEU A 211 -5.76 -13.20 -23.77
C LEU A 211 -4.34 -13.23 -24.33
N GLY A 212 -3.57 -14.28 -24.08
CA GLY A 212 -2.14 -14.36 -24.43
C GLY A 212 -1.24 -13.43 -23.61
N ARG A 213 -1.67 -13.01 -22.38
CA ARG A 213 -0.99 -11.99 -21.56
C ARG A 213 -0.36 -12.55 -20.28
N LEU A 214 -0.42 -13.86 -20.04
CA LEU A 214 0.15 -14.44 -18.83
C LEU A 214 1.68 -14.20 -18.73
N ALA A 215 2.38 -14.24 -19.86
CA ALA A 215 3.82 -13.94 -19.90
C ALA A 215 4.11 -12.49 -19.45
N TRP A 216 3.28 -11.52 -19.84
CA TRP A 216 3.39 -10.13 -19.39
C TRP A 216 3.23 -10.00 -17.87
N ALA A 217 2.20 -10.67 -17.34
CA ALA A 217 1.94 -10.67 -15.91
C ALA A 217 3.12 -11.28 -15.12
N ASN A 218 3.68 -12.39 -15.60
CA ASN A 218 4.83 -13.03 -14.96
C ASN A 218 6.08 -12.14 -14.92
N GLU A 219 6.31 -11.30 -15.95
CA GLU A 219 7.37 -10.30 -15.90
C GLU A 219 7.12 -9.26 -14.82
N GLU A 220 5.90 -8.75 -14.68
CA GLU A 220 5.54 -7.80 -13.62
C GLU A 220 5.65 -8.43 -12.23
N PHE A 221 5.17 -9.67 -12.04
CA PHE A 221 5.30 -10.40 -10.77
C PHE A 221 6.77 -10.59 -10.38
N LYS A 222 7.63 -10.88 -11.34
CA LYS A 222 9.08 -11.02 -11.09
C LYS A 222 9.73 -9.74 -10.61
N GLN A 223 9.25 -8.58 -11.05
CA GLN A 223 9.74 -7.29 -10.55
C GLN A 223 9.38 -7.06 -9.08
N LEU A 224 8.21 -7.52 -8.63
CA LEU A 224 7.80 -7.40 -7.24
C LEU A 224 8.78 -8.12 -6.29
N GLU A 225 9.38 -9.23 -6.69
CA GLU A 225 10.35 -9.98 -5.89
C GLU A 225 11.61 -9.16 -5.57
N SER A 226 11.91 -8.17 -6.38
CA SER A 226 13.07 -7.27 -6.21
C SER A 226 12.79 -6.08 -5.29
N LEU A 227 11.53 -5.85 -4.92
CA LEU A 227 11.15 -4.71 -4.09
C LEU A 227 11.83 -4.73 -2.73
N ARG A 228 12.27 -3.55 -2.30
CA ARG A 228 12.97 -3.32 -1.04
C ARG A 228 12.43 -2.06 -0.39
N TRP A 229 12.48 -2.02 0.92
CA TRP A 229 12.27 -0.78 1.62
C TRP A 229 13.42 0.19 1.35
N THR A 230 13.10 1.37 0.83
CA THR A 230 14.09 2.41 0.52
C THR A 230 14.01 3.63 1.43
N GLY A 231 13.08 3.61 2.39
CA GLY A 231 12.90 4.67 3.38
C GLY A 231 13.75 4.49 4.64
N ALA A 232 13.52 5.34 5.65
CA ALA A 232 14.11 5.16 6.97
C ALA A 232 13.62 3.85 7.60
N PRO A 233 14.41 3.19 8.47
CA PRO A 233 13.97 2.03 9.23
C PRO A 233 12.69 2.32 10.04
N ALA A 234 11.90 1.28 10.34
CA ALA A 234 10.73 1.42 11.19
C ALA A 234 11.09 2.06 12.52
N GLY A 235 10.52 3.23 12.84
CA GLY A 235 10.85 3.99 14.05
C GLY A 235 12.17 4.76 14.00
N GLY A 236 12.81 4.88 12.85
CA GLY A 236 13.94 5.78 12.65
C GLY A 236 13.51 7.25 12.78
N ALA A 237 14.46 8.10 13.26
CA ALA A 237 14.22 9.55 13.32
C ALA A 237 13.74 10.07 11.98
N SER A 238 12.75 10.98 12.03
CA SER A 238 12.27 11.70 10.86
C SER A 238 13.47 12.26 10.07
N ASP A 239 13.52 11.96 8.78
CA ASP A 239 14.47 12.60 7.86
C ASP A 239 14.36 14.11 8.03
N ASP A 240 15.49 14.75 8.36
CA ASP A 240 15.53 16.19 8.67
C ASP A 240 15.00 17.07 7.53
N GLU A 241 14.88 16.51 6.33
CA GLU A 241 14.32 17.15 5.15
C GLU A 241 12.88 16.73 4.81
N SER A 242 12.25 15.89 5.63
CA SER A 242 10.89 15.38 5.38
C SER A 242 9.85 16.51 5.23
N TYR A 243 10.04 17.65 5.89
CA TYR A 243 9.19 18.83 5.76
C TYR A 243 9.18 19.41 4.34
N LEU A 244 10.23 19.20 3.54
CA LEU A 244 10.33 19.67 2.13
C LEU A 244 9.42 18.85 1.19
N ARG A 245 9.00 17.67 1.60
CA ARG A 245 8.07 16.82 0.84
C ARG A 245 6.61 17.28 0.96
N LEU A 246 6.30 18.17 1.90
CA LEU A 246 4.96 18.72 2.03
C LEU A 246 4.59 19.55 0.79
N LYS A 247 3.43 19.22 0.20
CA LYS A 247 2.92 19.94 -0.98
C LYS A 247 2.75 21.42 -0.65
N GLY A 248 3.53 22.29 -1.28
CA GLY A 248 3.54 23.73 -1.03
C GLY A 248 4.74 24.25 -0.23
N ALA A 249 5.56 23.36 0.36
CA ALA A 249 6.79 23.76 1.07
C ALA A 249 7.78 24.50 0.17
N LYS A 250 7.95 24.05 -1.09
CA LYS A 250 8.89 24.63 -2.05
C LYS A 250 8.57 26.07 -2.46
N GLY A 251 7.36 26.56 -2.19
CA GLY A 251 6.94 27.95 -2.47
C GLY A 251 7.13 28.89 -1.28
N LEU A 252 7.67 28.44 -0.14
CA LEU A 252 7.88 29.22 1.04
C LEU A 252 9.18 30.05 0.96
N THR A 253 9.21 31.18 1.66
CA THR A 253 10.45 31.96 1.88
C THR A 253 11.41 31.17 2.76
N PRO A 254 12.72 31.45 2.74
CA PRO A 254 13.68 30.79 3.62
C PRO A 254 13.30 30.84 5.10
N ARG A 255 12.75 31.97 5.56
CA ARG A 255 12.28 32.15 6.95
C ARG A 255 11.06 31.29 7.25
N SER A 256 10.10 31.25 6.33
CA SER A 256 8.91 30.38 6.45
C SER A 256 9.28 28.89 6.37
N LEU A 257 10.30 28.51 5.59
CA LEU A 257 10.84 27.16 5.56
C LEU A 257 11.48 26.78 6.90
N ALA A 258 12.22 27.71 7.53
CA ALA A 258 12.76 27.48 8.86
C ALA A 258 11.64 27.25 9.90
N ALA A 259 10.57 28.04 9.84
CA ALA A 259 9.40 27.85 10.69
C ALA A 259 8.75 26.48 10.41
N LEU A 260 8.56 26.10 9.15
CA LEU A 260 8.00 24.81 8.78
C LEU A 260 8.86 23.64 9.29
N ARG A 261 10.18 23.72 9.18
CA ARG A 261 11.09 22.71 9.73
C ARG A 261 10.90 22.52 11.24
N LEU A 262 10.86 23.62 12.01
CA LEU A 262 10.69 23.55 13.46
C LEU A 262 9.31 23.06 13.85
N LEU A 263 8.25 23.51 13.18
CA LEU A 263 6.87 23.06 13.40
C LEU A 263 6.70 21.58 13.04
N HIS A 264 7.33 21.12 11.97
CA HIS A 264 7.31 19.71 11.55
C HIS A 264 7.98 18.83 12.59
N ARG A 265 9.18 19.20 13.06
CA ARG A 265 9.89 18.48 14.13
C ARG A 265 9.09 18.45 15.43
N TRP A 266 8.48 19.58 15.81
CA TRP A 266 7.60 19.63 16.97
C TRP A 266 6.42 18.67 16.81
N ARG A 267 5.72 18.72 15.67
CA ARG A 267 4.60 17.81 15.40
C ARG A 267 5.04 16.35 15.52
N ASP A 268 6.17 16.01 14.94
CA ASP A 268 6.71 14.66 14.91
C ASP A 268 7.03 14.18 16.34
N SER A 269 7.67 15.02 17.18
CA SER A 269 7.95 14.69 18.57
C SER A 269 6.70 14.51 19.42
N VAL A 270 5.64 15.28 19.16
CA VAL A 270 4.35 15.11 19.84
C VAL A 270 3.67 13.83 19.38
N ALA A 271 3.69 13.56 18.08
CA ALA A 271 3.11 12.37 17.48
C ALA A 271 3.76 11.09 18.02
N GLU A 272 5.09 11.08 18.13
CA GLU A 272 5.85 9.96 18.71
C GLU A 272 5.51 9.75 20.18
N ARG A 273 5.51 10.81 20.99
CA ARG A 273 5.19 10.74 22.43
C ARG A 273 3.76 10.25 22.69
N GLU A 274 2.80 10.65 21.83
CA GLU A 274 1.40 10.27 21.97
C GLU A 274 1.04 8.98 21.20
N ASP A 275 2.01 8.39 20.49
CA ASP A 275 1.82 7.26 19.57
C ASP A 275 0.61 7.48 18.63
N LYS A 276 0.58 8.64 17.98
CA LYS A 276 -0.48 9.03 17.03
C LYS A 276 0.10 9.40 15.70
N ALA A 277 -0.63 9.11 14.64
CA ALA A 277 -0.25 9.56 13.30
C ALA A 277 -0.04 11.08 13.28
N PRO A 278 1.02 11.62 12.65
CA PRO A 278 1.37 13.05 12.71
C PRO A 278 0.23 13.98 12.29
N PHE A 279 -0.56 13.60 11.28
CA PHE A 279 -1.69 14.42 10.83
C PHE A 279 -2.83 14.50 11.85
N ARG A 280 -2.91 13.58 12.84
CA ARG A 280 -3.87 13.63 13.95
C ARG A 280 -3.46 14.62 15.04
N ILE A 281 -2.19 15.02 15.08
CA ILE A 281 -1.72 16.11 15.94
C ILE A 281 -2.08 17.45 15.30
N ILE A 282 -1.60 17.67 14.07
CA ILE A 282 -1.90 18.86 13.28
C ILE A 282 -1.69 18.54 11.78
N GLY A 283 -2.65 18.97 10.95
CA GLY A 283 -2.61 18.72 9.50
C GLY A 283 -1.52 19.52 8.78
N ASN A 284 -1.13 19.05 7.59
CA ASN A 284 -0.10 19.70 6.79
C ASN A 284 -0.47 21.13 6.38
N ASP A 285 -1.74 21.38 6.04
CA ASP A 285 -2.22 22.70 5.64
C ASP A 285 -2.11 23.72 6.79
N ALA A 286 -2.42 23.29 8.02
CA ALA A 286 -2.25 24.14 9.19
C ALA A 286 -0.77 24.46 9.47
N LEU A 287 0.16 23.48 9.34
CA LEU A 287 1.59 23.75 9.46
C LEU A 287 2.06 24.77 8.41
N LEU A 288 1.64 24.60 7.15
CA LEU A 288 1.98 25.50 6.07
C LEU A 288 1.39 26.90 6.28
N GLY A 289 0.12 26.98 6.75
CA GLY A 289 -0.55 28.24 7.07
C GLY A 289 0.20 29.03 8.14
N VAL A 290 0.52 28.38 9.27
CA VAL A 290 1.32 28.99 10.36
C VAL A 290 2.70 29.42 9.87
N SER A 291 3.36 28.58 9.04
CA SER A 291 4.68 28.89 8.48
C SER A 291 4.67 30.08 7.53
N ARG A 292 3.60 30.30 6.77
CA ARG A 292 3.44 31.46 5.89
C ARG A 292 3.15 32.73 6.67
N ALA A 293 2.22 32.63 7.65
CA ALA A 293 1.78 33.76 8.42
C ALA A 293 2.83 34.26 9.43
N LEU A 294 3.70 33.37 9.93
CA LEU A 294 4.71 33.65 10.96
C LEU A 294 4.11 34.45 12.15
N PRO A 295 3.02 34.00 12.80
CA PRO A 295 2.35 34.77 13.85
C PRO A 295 3.28 35.03 15.03
N ALA A 296 3.14 36.21 15.65
CA ALA A 296 3.89 36.61 16.84
C ALA A 296 3.06 36.58 18.11
N SER A 297 1.75 36.50 18.00
CA SER A 297 0.81 36.53 19.12
C SER A 297 -0.30 35.50 18.99
N PRO A 298 -0.98 35.14 20.11
CA PRO A 298 -2.15 34.26 20.04
C PRO A 298 -3.27 34.82 19.15
N ALA A 299 -3.43 36.15 19.10
CA ALA A 299 -4.42 36.80 18.26
C ALA A 299 -4.09 36.56 16.77
N GLU A 300 -2.85 36.80 16.36
CA GLU A 300 -2.40 36.54 14.98
C GLU A 300 -2.49 35.06 14.62
N LEU A 301 -2.15 34.17 15.57
CA LEU A 301 -2.28 32.72 15.36
C LEU A 301 -3.73 32.31 15.10
N GLY A 302 -4.68 32.96 15.81
CA GLY A 302 -6.12 32.75 15.64
C GLY A 302 -6.66 33.18 14.27
N HIS A 303 -5.95 34.05 13.56
CA HIS A 303 -6.30 34.47 12.18
C HIS A 303 -5.74 33.53 11.09
N VAL A 304 -4.95 32.52 11.44
CA VAL A 304 -4.46 31.53 10.45
C VAL A 304 -5.62 30.63 10.04
N ARG A 305 -6.11 30.84 8.84
CA ARG A 305 -7.33 30.19 8.29
C ARG A 305 -7.28 28.67 8.34
N GLU A 306 -6.11 28.08 8.03
CA GLU A 306 -5.91 26.63 7.95
C GLU A 306 -5.75 25.99 9.34
N LEU A 307 -5.64 26.78 10.43
CA LEU A 307 -5.47 26.28 11.79
C LEU A 307 -6.81 26.26 12.53
N PRO A 308 -7.37 25.06 12.82
CA PRO A 308 -8.60 24.96 13.61
C PRO A 308 -8.45 25.63 14.98
N PRO A 309 -9.47 26.39 15.47
CA PRO A 309 -9.40 27.07 16.76
C PRO A 309 -9.13 26.15 17.96
N SER A 310 -9.58 24.91 17.91
CA SER A 310 -9.29 23.89 18.93
C SER A 310 -7.80 23.54 19.01
N LEU A 311 -7.13 23.45 17.85
CA LEU A 311 -5.69 23.19 17.79
C LEU A 311 -4.89 24.43 18.20
N ALA A 312 -5.32 25.62 17.81
CA ALA A 312 -4.70 26.87 18.26
C ALA A 312 -4.76 27.01 19.81
N ARG A 313 -5.88 26.66 20.46
CA ARG A 313 -5.97 26.61 21.91
C ARG A 313 -5.08 25.55 22.53
N ARG A 314 -5.05 24.36 21.98
CA ARG A 314 -4.31 23.21 22.55
C ARG A 314 -2.81 23.32 22.38
N HIS A 315 -2.35 23.84 21.25
CA HIS A 315 -0.94 23.80 20.87
C HIS A 315 -0.35 25.19 20.60
N GLY A 316 -1.12 26.26 20.79
CA GLY A 316 -0.74 27.63 20.38
C GLY A 316 0.60 28.09 20.95
N ALA A 317 0.88 27.83 22.21
CA ALA A 317 2.15 28.22 22.84
C ALA A 317 3.36 27.55 22.13
N ALA A 318 3.27 26.26 21.82
CA ALA A 318 4.34 25.52 21.13
C ALA A 318 4.52 25.97 19.66
N LEU A 319 3.39 26.28 18.98
CA LEU A 319 3.43 26.80 17.62
C LEU A 319 4.09 28.19 17.56
N LEU A 320 3.75 29.07 18.50
CA LEU A 320 4.34 30.41 18.61
C LEU A 320 5.83 30.34 18.98
N ASP A 321 6.23 29.45 19.91
CA ASP A 321 7.66 29.22 20.24
C ASP A 321 8.45 28.78 18.99
N ALA A 322 7.95 27.81 18.26
CA ALA A 322 8.63 27.34 17.03
C ALA A 322 8.78 28.47 16.00
N VAL A 323 7.75 29.30 15.83
CA VAL A 323 7.80 30.48 14.94
C VAL A 323 8.79 31.53 15.44
N ALA A 324 8.77 31.84 16.75
CA ALA A 324 9.68 32.81 17.35
C ALA A 324 11.16 32.39 17.16
N ARG A 325 11.44 31.11 17.42
CA ARG A 325 12.78 30.53 17.17
C ARG A 325 13.19 30.63 15.71
N ALA A 326 12.27 30.35 14.76
CA ALA A 326 12.54 30.52 13.34
C ALA A 326 12.86 31.96 12.95
N LYS A 327 12.15 32.92 13.56
CA LYS A 327 12.40 34.37 13.33
C LYS A 327 13.77 34.81 13.83
N GLN A 328 14.29 34.19 14.89
CA GLN A 328 15.60 34.52 15.49
C GLN A 328 16.79 33.85 14.78
N LEU A 329 16.59 32.88 13.90
CA LEU A 329 17.67 32.21 13.19
C LEU A 329 18.47 33.23 12.34
N PRO A 330 19.80 33.21 12.39
CA PRO A 330 20.64 33.97 11.46
C PRO A 330 20.37 33.58 10.00
N ASP A 331 20.45 34.51 9.07
CA ASP A 331 20.17 34.24 7.65
C ASP A 331 21.05 33.16 7.03
N ALA A 332 22.27 32.98 7.55
CA ALA A 332 23.17 31.90 7.15
C ALA A 332 22.68 30.48 7.52
N GLN A 333 21.78 30.36 8.54
CA GLN A 333 21.23 29.09 9.01
C GLN A 333 19.85 28.80 8.44
N LEU A 334 19.31 29.69 7.61
CA LEU A 334 18.00 29.45 6.99
C LEU A 334 18.10 28.35 5.94
N PRO A 335 17.10 27.45 5.88
CA PRO A 335 17.04 26.46 4.82
C PRO A 335 17.01 27.13 3.44
N ARG A 336 17.89 26.69 2.57
CA ARG A 336 17.90 27.12 1.18
C ARG A 336 17.58 25.91 0.32
N LEU A 337 16.54 26.03 -0.48
CA LEU A 337 16.28 25.03 -1.50
C LEU A 337 17.36 25.14 -2.57
N GLU A 338 18.16 24.11 -2.71
CA GLU A 338 19.05 24.03 -3.85
C GLU A 338 18.20 24.08 -5.13
N ARG A 339 18.41 25.12 -5.93
CA ARG A 339 17.81 25.15 -7.26
C ARG A 339 18.54 24.09 -8.09
N ARG A 340 17.88 22.96 -8.30
CA ARG A 340 18.39 22.03 -9.31
C ARG A 340 18.62 22.84 -10.60
N PRO A 341 19.80 22.73 -11.23
CA PRO A 341 20.02 23.36 -12.51
C PRO A 341 18.86 23.00 -13.43
N ARG A 342 18.30 24.02 -14.11
CA ARG A 342 17.24 23.72 -15.08
C ARG A 342 17.82 22.75 -16.09
N PRO A 343 17.17 21.59 -16.31
CA PRO A 343 17.61 20.68 -17.37
C PRO A 343 17.76 21.48 -18.65
N ILE A 344 18.82 21.24 -19.37
CA ILE A 344 19.00 21.83 -20.71
C ILE A 344 17.72 21.50 -21.48
N LYS A 345 17.02 22.53 -21.96
CA LYS A 345 15.80 22.32 -22.74
C LYS A 345 16.18 21.51 -24.00
N ASP A 346 15.67 20.32 -24.08
CA ASP A 346 15.67 19.54 -25.31
C ASP A 346 14.52 20.06 -26.19
N PRO A 347 14.81 20.80 -27.30
CA PRO A 347 13.74 21.46 -28.06
C PRO A 347 12.67 20.55 -28.62
N GLY A 348 12.98 19.27 -28.84
CA GLY A 348 12.03 18.30 -29.39
C GLY A 348 11.39 17.37 -28.34
N PHE A 349 11.75 17.51 -27.06
CA PHE A 349 11.31 16.57 -26.03
C PHE A 349 9.79 16.48 -25.88
N ASP A 350 9.14 17.65 -25.78
CA ASP A 350 7.69 17.69 -25.58
C ASP A 350 6.94 17.10 -26.78
N GLY A 351 7.38 17.39 -28.02
CA GLY A 351 6.80 16.82 -29.23
C GLY A 351 6.95 15.30 -29.29
N ARG A 352 8.17 14.77 -29.03
CA ARG A 352 8.39 13.33 -28.98
C ARG A 352 7.53 12.66 -27.90
N LEU A 353 7.44 13.26 -26.70
CA LEU A 353 6.62 12.72 -25.62
C LEU A 353 5.14 12.65 -26.00
N GLU A 354 4.59 13.66 -26.68
CA GLU A 354 3.22 13.65 -27.15
C GLU A 354 3.00 12.59 -28.26
N ASN A 355 3.93 12.43 -29.18
CA ASN A 355 3.86 11.38 -30.19
C ASN A 355 3.88 9.97 -29.57
N LEU A 356 4.78 9.73 -28.59
CA LEU A 356 4.86 8.47 -27.86
C LEU A 356 3.57 8.20 -27.07
N LYS A 357 2.96 9.22 -26.44
CA LYS A 357 1.66 9.10 -25.76
C LYS A 357 0.56 8.73 -26.73
N ALA A 358 0.52 9.37 -27.91
CA ALA A 358 -0.48 9.08 -28.94
C ALA A 358 -0.37 7.63 -29.43
N ALA A 359 0.86 7.15 -29.71
CA ALA A 359 1.14 5.78 -30.11
C ALA A 359 0.69 4.77 -29.04
N ARG A 360 1.09 5.01 -27.77
CA ARG A 360 0.68 4.17 -26.63
C ARG A 360 -0.87 4.13 -26.50
N ASN A 361 -1.52 5.28 -26.52
CA ASN A 361 -2.97 5.36 -26.32
C ASN A 361 -3.74 4.61 -27.41
N ARG A 362 -3.29 4.67 -28.67
CA ARG A 362 -3.88 3.90 -29.78
C ARG A 362 -3.80 2.40 -29.48
N ILE A 363 -2.62 1.89 -29.15
CA ILE A 363 -2.41 0.45 -28.86
C ILE A 363 -3.17 0.04 -27.60
N ALA A 364 -3.24 0.91 -26.58
CA ALA A 364 -4.02 0.64 -25.39
C ALA A 364 -5.50 0.41 -25.68
N VAL A 365 -6.09 1.22 -26.57
CA VAL A 365 -7.48 1.04 -27.03
C VAL A 365 -7.65 -0.29 -27.77
N GLU A 366 -6.74 -0.62 -28.70
CA GLU A 366 -6.77 -1.89 -29.45
C GLU A 366 -6.70 -3.12 -28.52
N LEU A 367 -5.92 -3.02 -27.44
CA LEU A 367 -5.75 -4.08 -26.45
C LEU A 367 -6.84 -4.06 -25.36
N GLY A 368 -7.69 -3.03 -25.28
CA GLY A 368 -8.65 -2.85 -24.18
C GLY A 368 -7.97 -2.68 -22.82
N LEU A 369 -6.85 -1.96 -22.77
CA LEU A 369 -6.07 -1.68 -21.56
C LEU A 369 -6.11 -0.20 -21.21
N ASP A 370 -5.97 0.10 -19.90
CA ASP A 370 -5.65 1.45 -19.47
C ASP A 370 -4.26 1.83 -20.02
N PRO A 371 -4.10 3.01 -20.62
CA PRO A 371 -2.82 3.44 -21.16
C PRO A 371 -1.69 3.47 -20.13
N GLY A 372 -1.99 3.79 -18.87
CA GLY A 372 -1.00 3.79 -17.78
C GLY A 372 -0.51 2.39 -17.39
N VAL A 373 -1.37 1.37 -17.55
CA VAL A 373 -1.01 -0.04 -17.35
C VAL A 373 -0.09 -0.51 -18.47
N LEU A 374 -0.42 -0.14 -19.72
CA LEU A 374 0.40 -0.53 -20.88
C LEU A 374 1.80 0.09 -20.81
N CYS A 375 1.91 1.39 -20.48
CA CYS A 375 3.20 2.06 -20.30
C CYS A 375 3.02 3.36 -19.50
N GLY A 376 3.67 3.46 -18.35
CA GLY A 376 3.59 4.59 -17.46
C GLY A 376 4.28 5.86 -18.03
N ARG A 377 3.99 7.01 -17.40
CA ARG A 377 4.58 8.30 -17.82
C ARG A 377 6.11 8.30 -17.72
N SER A 378 6.68 7.72 -16.66
CA SER A 378 8.13 7.65 -16.46
C SER A 378 8.84 6.92 -17.59
N SER A 379 8.27 5.81 -18.06
CA SER A 379 8.81 5.04 -19.18
C SER A 379 8.74 5.82 -20.49
N LEU A 380 7.62 6.52 -20.75
CA LEU A 380 7.51 7.39 -21.93
C LEU A 380 8.54 8.52 -21.91
N GLU A 381 8.74 9.16 -20.75
CA GLU A 381 9.76 10.20 -20.59
C GLU A 381 11.18 9.65 -20.77
N ALA A 382 11.46 8.42 -20.30
CA ALA A 382 12.73 7.76 -20.50
C ALA A 382 13.00 7.49 -21.99
N VAL A 383 12.01 6.97 -22.71
CA VAL A 383 12.09 6.75 -24.18
C VAL A 383 12.33 8.08 -24.92
N ALA A 384 11.56 9.14 -24.57
CA ALA A 384 11.68 10.46 -25.19
C ALA A 384 13.08 11.08 -25.00
N ARG A 385 13.72 10.83 -23.84
CA ARG A 385 15.10 11.28 -23.54
C ARG A 385 16.16 10.44 -24.27
N ALA A 386 15.99 9.11 -24.26
CA ALA A 386 16.96 8.18 -24.81
C ALA A 386 17.03 8.20 -26.34
N ARG A 387 15.92 8.58 -27.01
CA ARG A 387 15.79 8.63 -28.50
C ARG A 387 16.28 7.31 -29.15
N PRO A 388 15.72 6.17 -28.79
CA PRO A 388 16.16 4.90 -29.32
C PRO A 388 15.91 4.84 -30.84
N THR A 389 16.86 4.29 -31.60
CA THR A 389 16.78 4.14 -33.05
C THR A 389 16.46 2.72 -33.50
N ASN A 390 16.47 1.77 -32.55
CA ASN A 390 16.19 0.36 -32.80
C ASN A 390 15.73 -0.34 -31.52
N ARG A 391 15.25 -1.59 -31.65
CA ARG A 391 14.75 -2.39 -30.53
C ARG A 391 15.82 -2.69 -29.48
N GLU A 392 17.10 -2.83 -29.85
CA GLU A 392 18.18 -3.08 -28.90
C GLU A 392 18.43 -1.86 -28.01
N ALA A 393 18.29 -0.64 -28.55
CA ALA A 393 18.36 0.58 -27.76
C ALA A 393 17.16 0.71 -26.79
N LEU A 394 15.97 0.22 -27.15
CA LEU A 394 14.82 0.16 -26.24
C LEU A 394 15.07 -0.75 -25.04
N LYS A 395 15.75 -1.89 -25.25
CA LYS A 395 16.11 -2.83 -24.17
C LYS A 395 17.08 -2.25 -23.14
N GLN A 396 17.79 -1.18 -23.49
CA GLN A 396 18.71 -0.48 -22.57
C GLN A 396 17.98 0.53 -21.67
N ILE A 397 16.67 0.73 -21.83
CA ILE A 397 15.87 1.64 -21.01
C ILE A 397 15.28 0.85 -19.82
N PRO A 398 15.79 1.07 -18.58
CA PRO A 398 15.38 0.26 -17.41
C PRO A 398 13.91 0.38 -17.04
N GLU A 399 13.26 1.46 -17.47
CA GLU A 399 11.85 1.72 -17.21
C GLU A 399 10.90 0.92 -18.12
N LEU A 400 11.43 0.23 -19.16
CA LEU A 400 10.65 -0.63 -20.04
C LEU A 400 10.80 -2.10 -19.67
N ARG A 401 9.70 -2.83 -19.73
CA ARG A 401 9.68 -4.29 -19.64
C ARG A 401 9.87 -4.94 -21.02
N PRO A 402 10.44 -6.14 -21.10
CA PRO A 402 10.54 -6.88 -22.37
C PRO A 402 9.19 -6.97 -23.09
N TRP A 403 8.10 -7.36 -22.38
CA TRP A 403 6.78 -7.44 -22.98
C TRP A 403 6.27 -6.08 -23.53
N GLN A 404 6.62 -4.96 -22.89
CA GLN A 404 6.25 -3.63 -23.38
C GLN A 404 7.01 -3.29 -24.66
N ILE A 405 8.27 -3.71 -24.76
CA ILE A 405 9.08 -3.53 -25.98
C ILE A 405 8.51 -4.37 -27.12
N ASP A 406 8.02 -5.58 -26.82
CA ASP A 406 7.40 -6.44 -27.83
C ASP A 406 6.11 -5.83 -28.38
N VAL A 407 5.31 -5.21 -27.52
CA VAL A 407 4.01 -4.62 -27.86
C VAL A 407 4.13 -3.21 -28.45
N LEU A 408 5.00 -2.37 -27.91
CA LEU A 408 5.07 -0.94 -28.23
C LEU A 408 6.30 -0.55 -29.06
N GLY A 409 7.29 -1.45 -29.19
CA GLY A 409 8.61 -1.07 -29.69
C GLY A 409 8.60 -0.43 -31.07
N ASP A 410 7.88 -1.03 -32.04
CA ASP A 410 7.83 -0.50 -33.41
C ASP A 410 7.14 0.87 -33.45
N ALA A 411 5.99 0.98 -32.74
CA ALA A 411 5.25 2.24 -32.65
C ALA A 411 6.06 3.35 -31.94
N PHE A 412 6.90 2.98 -30.98
CA PHE A 412 7.77 3.95 -30.28
C PHE A 412 8.93 4.40 -31.16
N LEU A 413 9.50 3.50 -31.96
CA LEU A 413 10.56 3.85 -32.92
C LEU A 413 10.03 4.78 -34.03
N GLU A 414 8.83 4.49 -34.55
CA GLU A 414 8.16 5.36 -35.55
C GLU A 414 7.86 6.75 -34.94
N ALA A 415 7.23 6.78 -33.75
CA ALA A 415 6.85 8.02 -33.08
C ALA A 415 8.04 8.86 -32.62
N GLY A 416 9.18 8.23 -32.27
CA GLY A 416 10.42 8.88 -31.83
C GLY A 416 11.25 9.45 -32.98
N SER A 417 11.04 9.00 -34.22
CA SER A 417 11.78 9.43 -35.42
C SER A 417 11.22 10.70 -36.06
N GLY A 418 10.10 11.23 -35.58
CA GLY A 418 9.51 12.48 -36.08
C GLY A 418 10.38 13.70 -35.72
N PRO A 419 10.32 14.78 -36.53
CA PRO A 419 11.11 15.99 -36.37
C PRO A 419 10.81 16.73 -35.06
#